data_8e929c5d3681d462431fd268b56731c7
#
_entry.id   8e929c5d3681d462431fd268b56731c7
#
_cell.length_a   1.000
_cell.length_b   1.000
_cell.length_c   1.000
_cell.angle_alpha   90.00
_cell.angle_beta   90.00
_cell.angle_gamma   90.00
#
_symmetry.space_group_name_H-M   'P 1'
#
loop_
_entity.id
_entity.type
_entity.pdbx_description
1 polymer ?
#
loop_
_entity_poly.entity_id
_entity_poly.type
_entity_poly.pdbx_seq_one_letter_code
_entity_poly.pdbx_strand_id
1 'polypeptide(L)' 'MKIVILGAGAVGSTLANLLSQQNDLTIVDNDPIKLNKLDEEADIRSLLGSASYPNILVNAGIKDADMVWLL' A
#
# COMPACT_ATOMS: atom_id res chain seq x y z
N MET A 1 9.32 10.62 -0.96
CA MET A 1 9.08 9.77 -2.15
C MET A 1 7.67 9.19 -2.05
N LYS A 2 7.01 9.03 -3.16
CA LYS A 2 5.66 8.44 -3.22
C LYS A 2 5.77 6.97 -3.60
N ILE A 3 5.33 6.09 -2.70
CA ILE A 3 5.50 4.64 -2.84
C ILE A 3 4.15 3.94 -2.79
N VAL A 4 3.94 2.99 -3.70
CA VAL A 4 2.77 2.13 -3.72
C VAL A 4 3.21 0.69 -3.49
N ILE A 5 2.56 0.01 -2.54
CA ILE A 5 2.80 -1.41 -2.25
C ILE A 5 1.53 -2.19 -2.60
N LEU A 6 1.69 -3.20 -3.43
CA LEU A 6 0.60 -4.08 -3.84
C LEU A 6 0.72 -5.39 -3.07
N GLY A 7 -0.02 -5.49 -1.98
CA GLY A 7 -0.02 -6.64 -1.09
C GLY A 7 0.35 -6.30 0.35
N ALA A 8 -0.46 -6.73 1.30
CA ALA A 8 -0.28 -6.45 2.73
C ALA A 8 0.07 -7.70 3.56
N GLY A 9 0.74 -8.65 2.95
CA GLY A 9 1.27 -9.82 3.66
C GLY A 9 2.42 -9.45 4.59
N ALA A 10 3.14 -10.44 5.11
CA ALA A 10 4.20 -10.19 6.09
C ALA A 10 5.28 -9.24 5.57
N VAL A 11 5.72 -9.44 4.33
CA VAL A 11 6.76 -8.59 3.72
C VAL A 11 6.22 -7.19 3.43
N GLY A 12 5.02 -7.10 2.85
CA GLY A 12 4.39 -5.82 2.53
C GLY A 12 4.14 -4.99 3.77
N SER A 13 3.68 -5.62 4.85
CA SER A 13 3.44 -4.93 6.13
C SER A 13 4.73 -4.40 6.74
N THR A 14 5.79 -5.19 6.69
CA THR A 14 7.10 -4.77 7.19
C THR A 14 7.64 -3.59 6.40
N LEU A 15 7.56 -3.65 5.07
CA LEU A 15 8.00 -2.55 4.21
C LEU A 15 7.16 -1.29 4.47
N ALA A 16 5.84 -1.45 4.60
CA ALA A 16 4.95 -0.32 4.87
C ALA A 16 5.33 0.39 6.17
N ASN A 17 5.56 -0.36 7.24
CA ASN A 17 5.96 0.21 8.52
C ASN A 17 7.30 0.96 8.43
N LEU A 18 8.27 0.39 7.72
CA LEU A 18 9.58 1.02 7.59
C LEU A 18 9.53 2.26 6.70
N LEU A 19 8.92 2.15 5.53
CA LEU A 19 8.96 3.20 4.51
C LEU A 19 8.01 4.35 4.80
N SER A 20 6.93 4.13 5.53
CA SER A 20 5.96 5.17 5.85
C SER A 20 6.52 6.27 6.74
N GLN A 21 7.61 6.00 7.46
CA GLN A 21 8.20 6.97 8.38
C GLN A 21 8.75 8.20 7.66
N GLN A 22 9.19 8.05 6.42
CA GLN A 22 9.82 9.13 5.65
C GLN A 22 9.25 9.31 4.25
N ASN A 23 8.16 8.60 3.92
CA ASN A 23 7.61 8.61 2.58
C ASN A 23 6.08 8.66 2.62
N ASP A 24 5.50 9.11 1.51
CA ASP A 24 4.07 9.04 1.26
C ASP A 24 3.75 7.65 0.71
N LEU A 25 3.14 6.81 1.53
CA LEU A 25 2.96 5.40 1.23
C LEU A 25 1.50 5.02 1.11
N THR A 26 1.18 4.33 0.03
CA THR A 26 -0.13 3.71 -0.20
C THR A 26 0.05 2.20 -0.30
N ILE A 27 -0.82 1.46 0.39
CA ILE A 27 -0.83 0.00 0.31
C ILE A 27 -2.19 -0.48 -0.16
N VAL A 28 -2.19 -1.45 -1.07
CA VAL A 28 -3.39 -2.05 -1.65
C VAL A 28 -3.46 -3.51 -1.25
N ASP A 29 -4.60 -3.94 -0.76
CA ASP A 29 -4.89 -5.35 -0.48
C ASP A 29 -6.39 -5.60 -0.55
N ASN A 30 -6.80 -6.84 -0.77
CA ASN A 30 -8.21 -7.22 -0.78
C ASN A 30 -8.70 -7.73 0.57
N ASP A 31 -7.87 -7.71 1.59
CA ASP A 31 -8.22 -8.14 2.94
C ASP A 31 -8.35 -6.92 3.87
N PRO A 32 -9.59 -6.55 4.26
CA PRO A 32 -9.80 -5.38 5.10
C PRO A 32 -9.20 -5.52 6.50
N ILE A 33 -9.06 -6.74 7.00
CA ILE A 33 -8.47 -6.97 8.33
C ILE A 33 -6.99 -6.60 8.32
N LYS A 34 -6.26 -7.02 7.30
CA LYS A 34 -4.84 -6.67 7.15
C LYS A 34 -4.64 -5.16 7.02
N LEU A 35 -5.48 -4.50 6.23
CA LEU A 35 -5.39 -3.06 6.03
C LEU A 35 -5.70 -2.29 7.32
N ASN A 36 -6.73 -2.70 8.04
CA ASN A 36 -7.09 -2.06 9.31
C ASN A 36 -5.96 -2.16 10.33
N LYS A 37 -5.31 -3.31 10.40
CA LYS A 37 -4.19 -3.50 11.31
C LYS A 37 -3.03 -2.56 10.95
N LEU A 38 -2.72 -2.43 9.69
CA LEU A 38 -1.66 -1.52 9.23
C LEU A 38 -2.01 -0.06 9.48
N ASP A 39 -3.26 0.34 9.27
CA ASP A 39 -3.70 1.70 9.55
C ASP A 39 -3.52 2.09 11.01
N GLU A 40 -3.63 1.13 11.93
CA GLU A 40 -3.39 1.36 13.35
C GLU A 40 -1.90 1.50 13.68
N GLU A 41 -1.03 0.87 12.91
CA GLU A 41 0.40 0.78 13.19
C GLU A 41 1.23 1.86 12.51
N ALA A 42 0.80 2.36 11.36
CA ALA A 42 1.61 3.23 10.53
C ALA A 42 0.77 4.35 9.90
N ASP A 43 1.43 5.46 9.59
CA ASP A 43 0.81 6.57 8.86
C ASP A 43 0.85 6.26 7.36
N ILE A 44 -0.15 5.56 6.92
CA ILE A 44 -0.27 5.10 5.53
C ILE A 44 -1.64 5.43 4.98
N ARG A 45 -1.74 5.37 3.64
CA ARG A 45 -3.01 5.36 2.94
C ARG A 45 -3.29 3.93 2.51
N SER A 46 -4.42 3.37 2.95
CA SER A 46 -4.81 2.01 2.56
C SER A 46 -5.95 2.06 1.55
N LEU A 47 -5.91 1.14 0.59
CA LEU A 47 -6.93 1.01 -0.44
C LEU A 47 -7.37 -0.44 -0.52
N LEU A 48 -8.65 -0.68 -0.23
CA LEU A 48 -9.25 -2.01 -0.31
C LEU A 48 -9.61 -2.33 -1.76
N GLY A 49 -9.04 -3.38 -2.30
CA GLY A 49 -9.32 -3.82 -3.66
C GLY A 49 -8.27 -4.78 -4.16
N SER A 50 -8.51 -5.31 -5.37
CA SER A 50 -7.57 -6.19 -6.03
C SER A 50 -6.67 -5.40 -6.98
N ALA A 51 -5.37 -5.63 -6.87
CA ALA A 51 -4.38 -5.06 -7.77
C ALA A 51 -4.52 -5.55 -9.21
N SER A 52 -5.38 -6.57 -9.45
CA SER A 52 -5.69 -7.03 -10.81
C SER A 52 -6.54 -6.05 -11.60
N TYR A 53 -7.21 -5.11 -10.94
CA TYR A 53 -8.10 -4.17 -11.61
C TYR A 53 -7.39 -2.84 -11.87
N PRO A 54 -7.36 -2.38 -13.15
CA PRO A 54 -6.70 -1.13 -13.50
C PRO A 54 -7.21 0.10 -12.73
N ASN A 55 -8.50 0.18 -12.45
CA ASN A 55 -9.07 1.30 -11.70
C ASN A 55 -8.55 1.36 -10.27
N ILE A 56 -8.29 0.22 -9.65
CA ILE A 56 -7.69 0.16 -8.32
C ILE A 56 -6.25 0.70 -8.36
N LEU A 57 -5.48 0.32 -9.36
CA LEU A 57 -4.11 0.79 -9.53
C LEU A 57 -4.07 2.30 -9.75
N VAL A 58 -4.97 2.82 -10.57
CA VAL A 58 -5.06 4.27 -10.80
C VAL A 58 -5.43 5.01 -9.51
N ASN A 59 -6.40 4.50 -8.76
CA ASN A 59 -6.81 5.10 -7.49
C ASN A 59 -5.69 5.05 -6.44
N ALA A 60 -4.83 4.05 -6.51
CA ALA A 60 -3.66 3.96 -5.62
C ALA A 60 -2.58 4.98 -5.97
N GLY A 61 -2.65 5.61 -7.14
CA GLY A 61 -1.69 6.61 -7.58
C GLY A 61 -0.48 6.02 -8.28
N ILE A 62 -0.64 4.88 -8.94
CA ILE A 62 0.48 4.19 -9.59
C ILE A 62 1.16 5.04 -10.66
N LYS A 63 0.41 5.93 -11.32
CA LYS A 63 0.96 6.79 -12.38
C LYS A 63 1.93 7.84 -11.85
N ASP A 64 1.74 8.25 -10.59
CA ASP A 64 2.55 9.29 -9.97
C ASP A 64 3.55 8.72 -8.97
N ALA A 65 3.58 7.41 -8.79
CA ALA A 65 4.45 6.77 -7.82
C ALA A 65 5.91 6.82 -8.29
N ASP A 66 6.80 7.09 -7.35
CA ASP A 66 8.24 6.98 -7.58
C ASP A 66 8.69 5.52 -7.56
N MET A 67 7.96 4.69 -6.80
CA MET A 67 8.30 3.29 -6.62
C MET A 67 7.03 2.47 -6.42
N VAL A 68 6.96 1.29 -7.05
CA VAL A 68 5.86 0.34 -6.88
C VAL A 68 6.45 -1.02 -6.51
N TRP A 69 5.96 -1.58 -5.41
CA TRP A 69 6.34 -2.92 -4.96
C TRP A 69 5.20 -3.89 -5.23
N LEU A 70 5.49 -4.93 -6.01
CA LEU A 70 4.55 -6.02 -6.27
C LEU A 70 4.95 -7.21 -5.42
N LEU A 71 4.13 -7.52 -4.44
CA LEU A 71 4.43 -8.57 -3.45
C LEU A 71 3.43 -9.72 -3.47
#